data_aff687688886fefa31e29cddee531dd2
#
_entry.id   aff687688886fefa31e29cddee531dd2
#
_cell.length_a   1.000
_cell.length_b   1.000
_cell.length_c   1.000
_cell.angle_alpha   90.00
_cell.angle_beta   90.00
_cell.angle_gamma   90.00
#
_symmetry.space_group_name_H-M   'P 1'
#
loop_
_entity.id
_entity.type
_entity.pdbx_description
1 polymer ?
#
loop_
_entity_poly.entity_id
_entity_poly.type
_entity_poly.pdbx_seq_one_letter_code
_entity_poly.pdbx_strand_id
1 'polypeptide(L)'
;MSKYIKLFETHSQYEAYTADTASFITPNVSFCMDVPNEVHYNPLLPPHPYVEIGGHKWATMNIGASSPTDIGLYFAWGETETKESYTWDNYKFGGNASGGQSKYNNTDGKRTLDLEDDVAHLTLGGNWRIPTQNEFAALLQSATTTWTSNYMDSGVAGLVITDKTDNTKVLFLPAGGFYEYGIHNVGTIGYYWYSSPTVENYPAFAYALNFQNGSILEPGPKRFEGFPIRPILGE
;
A
#
# COMPACT_ATOMS: atom_id res chain seq x y z
N MET A 1 26.77 -1.91 0.42
CA MET A 1 26.75 -3.31 -0.07
C MET A 1 25.75 -3.36 -1.21
N SER A 2 26.19 -3.79 -2.39
CA SER A 2 25.26 -3.97 -3.54
C SER A 2 24.22 -5.03 -3.18
N LYS A 3 22.94 -4.69 -3.24
CA LYS A 3 21.86 -5.67 -3.14
C LYS A 3 21.69 -6.31 -4.51
N TYR A 4 21.95 -7.60 -4.62
CA TYR A 4 21.72 -8.34 -5.85
C TYR A 4 20.31 -8.93 -5.80
N ILE A 5 19.53 -8.69 -6.84
CA ILE A 5 18.30 -9.42 -7.12
C ILE A 5 18.71 -10.64 -7.95
N LYS A 6 18.44 -11.84 -7.47
CA LYS A 6 18.66 -13.06 -8.24
C LYS A 6 17.31 -13.51 -8.80
N LEU A 7 17.21 -13.52 -10.12
CA LEU A 7 16.04 -14.03 -10.84
C LEU A 7 16.23 -15.52 -11.12
N PHE A 8 15.19 -16.31 -10.95
CA PHE A 8 15.15 -17.74 -11.27
C PHE A 8 14.14 -17.95 -12.40
N GLU A 9 14.50 -18.79 -13.35
CA GLU A 9 13.63 -19.11 -14.49
C GLU A 9 12.62 -20.20 -14.17
N THR A 10 12.87 -20.98 -13.11
CA THR A 10 12.00 -22.09 -12.68
C THR A 10 11.99 -22.27 -11.16
N HIS A 11 10.92 -22.86 -10.64
CA HIS A 11 10.76 -23.19 -9.22
C HIS A 11 11.89 -24.14 -8.73
N SER A 12 12.25 -25.11 -9.54
CA SER A 12 13.33 -26.03 -9.22
C SER A 12 14.69 -25.35 -9.05
N GLN A 13 14.98 -24.29 -9.81
CA GLN A 13 16.20 -23.48 -9.64
C GLN A 13 16.16 -22.70 -8.33
N TYR A 14 14.98 -22.16 -7.97
CA TYR A 14 14.77 -21.48 -6.69
C TYR A 14 14.93 -22.43 -5.50
N GLU A 15 14.30 -23.62 -5.52
CA GLU A 15 14.40 -24.63 -4.47
C GLU A 15 15.84 -25.13 -4.29
N ALA A 16 16.55 -25.40 -5.37
CA ALA A 16 17.95 -25.79 -5.35
C ALA A 16 18.83 -24.70 -4.71
N TYR A 17 18.59 -23.44 -5.05
CA TYR A 17 19.30 -22.30 -4.48
C TYR A 17 19.02 -22.14 -2.98
N THR A 18 17.77 -22.25 -2.55
CA THR A 18 17.39 -22.11 -1.12
C THR A 18 17.90 -23.27 -0.27
N ALA A 19 17.95 -24.49 -0.81
CA ALA A 19 18.51 -25.64 -0.12
C ALA A 19 20.02 -25.48 0.14
N ASP A 20 20.74 -24.89 -0.82
CA ASP A 20 22.20 -24.72 -0.75
C ASP A 20 22.62 -23.48 0.07
N THR A 21 21.78 -22.48 0.14
CA THR A 21 22.09 -21.16 0.73
C THR A 21 21.26 -20.79 1.95
N ALA A 22 20.56 -21.74 2.55
CA ALA A 22 19.64 -21.48 3.69
C ALA A 22 20.29 -20.73 4.88
N SER A 23 21.61 -20.81 5.04
CA SER A 23 22.38 -20.09 6.06
C SER A 23 22.74 -18.64 5.69
N PHE A 24 22.50 -18.22 4.45
CA PHE A 24 22.91 -16.91 3.91
C PHE A 24 21.74 -16.04 3.44
N ILE A 25 20.50 -16.54 3.50
CA ILE A 25 19.32 -15.77 3.08
C ILE A 25 19.02 -14.72 4.14
N THR A 26 19.47 -13.50 3.88
CA THR A 26 18.97 -12.34 4.61
C THR A 26 17.53 -12.05 4.19
N PRO A 27 16.63 -11.64 5.11
CA PRO A 27 15.16 -11.68 4.95
C PRO A 27 14.56 -10.76 3.87
N ASN A 28 15.31 -10.29 2.91
CA ASN A 28 14.83 -9.21 2.05
C ASN A 28 14.71 -9.52 0.56
N VAL A 29 14.96 -10.70 0.06
CA VAL A 29 14.73 -10.96 -1.38
C VAL A 29 14.53 -12.44 -1.67
N SER A 30 13.37 -12.85 -2.11
CA SER A 30 13.20 -13.99 -3.02
C SER A 30 11.79 -13.98 -3.60
N PHE A 31 11.65 -13.48 -4.81
CA PHE A 31 10.50 -13.77 -5.65
C PHE A 31 10.92 -14.79 -6.70
N CYS A 32 10.17 -15.86 -6.84
CA CYS A 32 10.25 -16.78 -7.95
C CYS A 32 8.97 -16.65 -8.77
N MET A 33 9.11 -16.44 -10.07
CA MET A 33 7.98 -16.49 -11.01
C MET A 33 8.14 -17.74 -11.88
N ASP A 34 7.31 -18.73 -11.64
CA ASP A 34 7.39 -20.03 -12.30
C ASP A 34 6.51 -20.18 -13.52
N VAL A 35 5.44 -19.43 -13.57
CA VAL A 35 4.49 -19.45 -14.68
C VAL A 35 4.10 -18.01 -14.96
N PRO A 36 3.72 -17.66 -16.18
CA PRO A 36 3.23 -16.32 -16.43
C PRO A 36 2.12 -15.98 -15.42
N ASN A 37 2.44 -15.04 -14.50
CA ASN A 37 1.53 -14.47 -13.50
C ASN A 37 1.30 -15.21 -12.16
N GLU A 38 2.09 -16.19 -11.76
CA GLU A 38 2.04 -16.70 -10.39
C GLU A 38 3.19 -16.15 -9.54
N VAL A 39 2.85 -15.43 -8.47
CA VAL A 39 3.79 -14.99 -7.44
C VAL A 39 3.82 -16.04 -6.34
N HIS A 40 4.92 -16.77 -6.23
CA HIS A 40 5.09 -17.75 -5.16
C HIS A 40 5.52 -17.09 -3.86
N TYR A 41 4.70 -17.26 -2.83
CA TYR A 41 5.04 -16.82 -1.46
C TYR A 41 6.23 -17.64 -0.94
N ASN A 42 7.29 -16.96 -0.48
CA ASN A 42 8.39 -17.61 0.22
C ASN A 42 8.04 -17.80 1.70
N PRO A 43 7.75 -19.04 2.16
CA PRO A 43 7.40 -19.30 3.56
C PRO A 43 8.57 -19.07 4.54
N LEU A 44 9.79 -18.84 4.04
CA LEU A 44 10.97 -18.53 4.86
C LEU A 44 11.11 -17.03 5.15
N LEU A 45 10.35 -16.16 4.46
CA LEU A 45 10.28 -14.76 4.87
C LEU A 45 9.50 -14.67 6.19
N PRO A 46 10.03 -13.95 7.20
CA PRO A 46 9.24 -13.70 8.40
C PRO A 46 7.93 -13.04 7.98
N PRO A 47 6.80 -13.42 8.60
CA PRO A 47 5.52 -12.81 8.30
C PRO A 47 5.65 -11.30 8.47
N HIS A 48 5.13 -10.53 7.51
CA HIS A 48 5.15 -9.08 7.62
C HIS A 48 4.44 -8.66 8.92
N PRO A 49 5.07 -7.84 9.79
CA PRO A 49 4.51 -7.51 11.09
C PRO A 49 3.18 -6.79 10.94
N TYR A 50 2.20 -7.15 11.77
CA TYR A 50 0.86 -6.56 11.75
C TYR A 50 0.35 -6.25 13.16
N VAL A 51 -0.64 -5.37 13.22
CA VAL A 51 -1.49 -5.13 14.38
C VAL A 51 -2.95 -5.42 14.01
N GLU A 52 -3.70 -6.03 14.92
CA GLU A 52 -5.11 -6.34 14.69
C GLU A 52 -5.99 -5.28 15.35
N ILE A 53 -6.72 -4.52 14.54
CA ILE A 53 -7.69 -3.49 14.96
C ILE A 53 -8.92 -3.61 14.07
N GLY A 54 -10.10 -3.54 14.68
CA GLY A 54 -11.37 -3.60 13.97
C GLY A 54 -11.63 -4.94 13.27
N GLY A 55 -11.07 -6.03 13.79
CA GLY A 55 -11.19 -7.37 13.22
C GLY A 55 -10.30 -7.63 12.02
N HIS A 56 -9.40 -6.71 11.68
CA HIS A 56 -8.50 -6.80 10.54
C HIS A 56 -7.03 -6.68 10.95
N LYS A 57 -6.14 -7.38 10.23
CA LYS A 57 -4.69 -7.37 10.44
C LYS A 57 -4.04 -6.35 9.52
N TRP A 58 -3.65 -5.23 10.09
CA TRP A 58 -3.01 -4.10 9.40
C TRP A 58 -1.49 -4.24 9.47
N ALA A 59 -0.81 -4.13 8.33
CA ALA A 59 0.65 -4.04 8.32
C ALA A 59 1.12 -2.87 9.19
N THR A 60 2.19 -3.05 9.96
CA THR A 60 2.74 -1.97 10.79
C THR A 60 3.54 -0.95 9.99
N MET A 61 3.90 -1.27 8.74
CA MET A 61 4.71 -0.43 7.85
C MET A 61 4.03 -0.28 6.48
N ASN A 62 4.35 0.81 5.79
CA ASN A 62 3.92 1.03 4.41
C ASN A 62 4.74 0.16 3.43
N ILE A 63 4.26 -0.02 2.20
CA ILE A 63 5.04 -0.66 1.14
C ILE A 63 6.33 0.13 0.90
N GLY A 64 7.47 -0.60 0.92
CA GLY A 64 8.80 -0.03 0.77
C GLY A 64 9.39 0.64 2.00
N ALA A 65 8.65 0.71 3.10
CA ALA A 65 9.12 1.26 4.37
C ALA A 65 9.97 0.26 5.15
N SER A 66 10.96 0.76 5.89
CA SER A 66 11.85 -0.01 6.77
C SER A 66 11.49 0.09 8.25
N SER A 67 10.58 0.99 8.60
CA SER A 67 10.08 1.21 9.97
C SER A 67 8.65 1.77 9.94
N PRO A 68 7.90 1.73 11.05
CA PRO A 68 6.56 2.31 11.14
C PRO A 68 6.50 3.82 10.86
N THR A 69 7.60 4.53 11.05
CA THR A 69 7.72 5.98 10.82
C THR A 69 8.22 6.35 9.42
N ASP A 70 8.68 5.37 8.65
CA ASP A 70 9.08 5.57 7.27
C ASP A 70 7.84 5.67 6.37
N ILE A 71 7.81 6.68 5.51
CA ILE A 71 6.70 6.91 4.57
C ILE A 71 6.61 5.79 3.53
N GLY A 72 7.75 5.18 3.17
CA GLY A 72 7.83 4.16 2.12
C GLY A 72 7.77 4.77 0.72
N LEU A 73 7.17 4.03 -0.20
CA LEU A 73 7.10 4.38 -1.61
C LEU A 73 5.72 4.94 -1.99
N TYR A 74 5.69 5.74 -3.05
CA TYR A 74 4.46 6.31 -3.60
C TYR A 74 4.05 5.52 -4.84
N PHE A 75 2.75 5.26 -4.98
CA PHE A 75 2.18 4.55 -6.12
C PHE A 75 0.95 5.27 -6.64
N ALA A 76 0.79 5.36 -7.94
CA ALA A 76 -0.48 5.76 -8.52
C ALA A 76 -1.50 4.61 -8.32
N TRP A 77 -2.78 4.94 -8.31
CA TRP A 77 -3.83 3.96 -8.04
C TRP A 77 -3.85 2.81 -9.05
N GLY A 78 -3.70 1.57 -8.57
CA GLY A 78 -3.63 0.37 -9.40
C GLY A 78 -2.32 0.20 -10.17
N GLU A 79 -1.28 0.94 -9.81
CA GLU A 79 0.07 0.74 -10.33
C GLU A 79 0.96 0.05 -9.31
N THR A 80 1.89 -0.72 -9.80
CA THR A 80 2.76 -1.59 -9.00
C THR A 80 4.22 -1.17 -9.01
N GLU A 81 4.53 -0.11 -9.75
CA GLU A 81 5.86 0.49 -9.87
C GLU A 81 5.82 1.97 -9.50
N THR A 82 6.93 2.47 -8.97
CA THR A 82 7.13 3.89 -8.69
C THR A 82 7.57 4.64 -9.94
N LYS A 83 7.35 5.95 -9.96
CA LYS A 83 7.69 6.84 -11.08
C LYS A 83 8.46 8.07 -10.60
N GLU A 84 9.20 8.68 -11.52
CA GLU A 84 9.86 9.97 -11.29
C GLU A 84 8.87 11.15 -11.33
N SER A 85 7.74 10.99 -12.01
CA SER A 85 6.63 11.96 -12.04
C SER A 85 5.30 11.24 -12.21
N TYR A 86 4.26 11.78 -11.61
CA TYR A 86 2.91 11.22 -11.62
C TYR A 86 2.01 12.17 -12.40
N THR A 87 1.58 11.74 -13.59
CA THR A 87 0.77 12.53 -14.52
C THR A 87 -0.24 11.66 -15.25
N TRP A 88 -1.27 12.26 -15.87
CA TRP A 88 -2.18 11.52 -16.74
C TRP A 88 -1.49 10.86 -17.93
N ASP A 89 -0.45 11.50 -18.47
CA ASP A 89 0.23 11.03 -19.69
C ASP A 89 0.96 9.70 -19.46
N ASN A 90 1.39 9.42 -18.22
CA ASN A 90 2.08 8.20 -17.86
C ASN A 90 1.27 7.29 -16.93
N TYR A 91 -0.02 7.56 -16.73
CA TYR A 91 -0.89 6.70 -15.92
C TYR A 91 -1.22 5.40 -16.64
N LYS A 92 -1.01 4.25 -16.00
CA LYS A 92 -1.15 2.90 -16.56
C LYS A 92 -2.49 2.66 -17.29
N PHE A 93 -3.58 3.15 -16.74
CA PHE A 93 -4.91 2.95 -17.30
C PHE A 93 -5.37 4.10 -18.21
N GLY A 94 -4.47 5.05 -18.51
CA GLY A 94 -4.74 6.18 -19.40
C GLY A 94 -5.86 7.10 -18.90
N GLY A 95 -6.52 7.77 -19.85
CA GLY A 95 -7.59 8.71 -19.55
C GLY A 95 -7.08 10.09 -19.16
N ASN A 96 -7.98 10.88 -18.59
CA ASN A 96 -7.72 12.23 -18.09
C ASN A 96 -8.72 12.57 -16.97
N ALA A 97 -8.73 13.84 -16.54
CA ALA A 97 -9.63 14.31 -15.49
C ALA A 97 -11.14 14.13 -15.79
N SER A 98 -11.51 14.00 -17.06
CA SER A 98 -12.90 13.78 -17.50
C SER A 98 -13.26 12.29 -17.65
N GLY A 99 -12.30 11.38 -17.49
CA GLY A 99 -12.51 9.95 -17.64
C GLY A 99 -11.67 9.32 -18.76
N GLY A 100 -12.16 8.20 -19.31
CA GLY A 100 -11.48 7.48 -20.40
C GLY A 100 -10.45 6.45 -19.94
N GLN A 101 -10.45 6.09 -18.64
CA GLN A 101 -9.61 5.02 -18.12
C GLN A 101 -9.98 3.68 -18.73
N SER A 102 -8.99 2.88 -19.14
CA SER A 102 -9.16 1.59 -19.82
C SER A 102 -9.62 0.46 -18.90
N LYS A 103 -9.45 0.61 -17.57
CA LYS A 103 -9.84 -0.39 -16.55
C LYS A 103 -10.43 0.29 -15.31
N TYR A 104 -11.26 -0.43 -14.56
CA TYR A 104 -11.96 0.08 -13.37
C TYR A 104 -12.87 1.25 -13.70
N ASN A 105 -13.72 1.08 -14.69
CA ASN A 105 -14.67 2.05 -15.20
C ASN A 105 -16.10 1.50 -15.22
N ASN A 106 -17.04 2.25 -15.75
CA ASN A 106 -18.44 1.82 -15.81
C ASN A 106 -18.68 0.64 -16.78
N THR A 107 -17.78 0.42 -17.73
CA THR A 107 -17.92 -0.66 -18.73
C THR A 107 -17.51 -2.01 -18.16
N ASP A 108 -16.42 -2.09 -17.42
CA ASP A 108 -15.95 -3.33 -16.82
C ASP A 108 -16.62 -3.65 -15.47
N GLY A 109 -17.25 -2.65 -14.85
CA GLY A 109 -17.98 -2.77 -13.61
C GLY A 109 -17.13 -3.16 -12.38
N LYS A 110 -15.82 -3.15 -12.48
CA LYS A 110 -14.91 -3.53 -11.38
C LYS A 110 -14.94 -2.49 -10.26
N ARG A 111 -15.07 -2.96 -9.03
CA ARG A 111 -15.20 -2.13 -7.82
C ARG A 111 -14.04 -2.29 -6.84
N THR A 112 -13.06 -3.11 -7.18
CA THR A 112 -11.85 -3.39 -6.37
C THR A 112 -10.72 -3.70 -7.34
N LEU A 113 -9.48 -3.38 -6.96
CA LEU A 113 -8.31 -3.75 -7.74
C LEU A 113 -8.22 -5.26 -7.92
N ASP A 114 -7.86 -5.70 -9.10
CA ASP A 114 -7.41 -7.07 -9.36
C ASP A 114 -6.04 -7.27 -8.68
N LEU A 115 -5.69 -8.50 -8.33
CA LEU A 115 -4.44 -8.79 -7.64
C LEU A 115 -3.19 -8.39 -8.43
N GLU A 116 -3.27 -8.44 -9.76
CA GLU A 116 -2.19 -8.01 -10.68
C GLU A 116 -1.93 -6.49 -10.66
N ASP A 117 -2.88 -5.70 -10.15
CA ASP A 117 -2.81 -4.25 -10.03
C ASP A 117 -2.69 -3.80 -8.56
N ASP A 118 -2.53 -4.75 -7.64
CA ASP A 118 -2.38 -4.51 -6.21
C ASP A 118 -0.92 -4.66 -5.79
N VAL A 119 -0.23 -3.54 -5.60
CA VAL A 119 1.18 -3.56 -5.22
C VAL A 119 1.44 -4.21 -3.86
N ALA A 120 0.49 -4.16 -2.92
CA ALA A 120 0.65 -4.82 -1.63
C ALA A 120 0.63 -6.35 -1.81
N HIS A 121 -0.27 -6.88 -2.66
CA HIS A 121 -0.30 -8.28 -3.01
C HIS A 121 0.99 -8.72 -3.71
N LEU A 122 1.43 -7.99 -4.72
CA LEU A 122 2.63 -8.34 -5.49
C LEU A 122 3.92 -8.25 -4.65
N THR A 123 3.97 -7.33 -3.67
CA THR A 123 5.17 -7.13 -2.85
C THR A 123 5.25 -8.09 -1.67
N LEU A 124 4.13 -8.35 -0.99
CA LEU A 124 4.09 -9.13 0.25
C LEU A 124 3.60 -10.57 0.03
N GLY A 125 2.92 -10.83 -1.08
CA GLY A 125 2.37 -12.15 -1.41
C GLY A 125 1.22 -12.59 -0.50
N GLY A 126 0.80 -13.85 -0.65
CA GLY A 126 -0.29 -14.44 0.13
C GLY A 126 -1.58 -13.62 0.02
N ASN A 127 -2.24 -13.40 1.16
CA ASN A 127 -3.50 -12.62 1.21
C ASN A 127 -3.28 -11.13 1.53
N TRP A 128 -2.05 -10.62 1.49
CA TRP A 128 -1.79 -9.19 1.63
C TRP A 128 -2.36 -8.42 0.42
N ARG A 129 -2.98 -7.28 0.68
CA ARG A 129 -3.57 -6.42 -0.35
C ARG A 129 -3.77 -4.99 0.13
N ILE A 130 -4.14 -4.10 -0.77
CA ILE A 130 -4.61 -2.75 -0.46
C ILE A 130 -5.99 -2.86 0.18
N PRO A 131 -6.25 -2.16 1.31
CA PRO A 131 -7.55 -2.18 2.00
C PRO A 131 -8.67 -1.58 1.14
N THR A 132 -9.89 -2.05 1.33
CA THR A 132 -11.10 -1.41 0.81
C THR A 132 -11.50 -0.20 1.65
N GLN A 133 -12.38 0.63 1.12
CA GLN A 133 -13.00 1.74 1.88
C GLN A 133 -13.71 1.25 3.15
N ASN A 134 -14.41 0.11 3.06
CA ASN A 134 -15.16 -0.44 4.20
C ASN A 134 -14.22 -0.90 5.32
N GLU A 135 -13.05 -1.43 5.01
CA GLU A 135 -12.06 -1.86 6.01
C GLU A 135 -11.43 -0.66 6.72
N PHE A 136 -11.09 0.40 6.00
CA PHE A 136 -10.67 1.64 6.65
C PHE A 136 -11.79 2.27 7.50
N ALA A 137 -13.04 2.21 7.05
CA ALA A 137 -14.17 2.65 7.85
C ALA A 137 -14.31 1.81 9.15
N ALA A 138 -14.16 0.48 9.08
CA ALA A 138 -14.15 -0.40 10.23
C ALA A 138 -13.01 -0.09 11.20
N LEU A 139 -11.80 0.17 10.68
CA LEU A 139 -10.64 0.61 11.46
C LEU A 139 -10.96 1.88 12.25
N LEU A 140 -11.47 2.92 11.60
CA LEU A 140 -11.77 4.21 12.21
C LEU A 140 -12.93 4.11 13.22
N GLN A 141 -13.91 3.25 12.97
CA GLN A 141 -15.00 2.99 13.92
C GLN A 141 -14.53 2.27 15.18
N SER A 142 -13.57 1.34 15.05
CA SER A 142 -13.07 0.51 16.16
C SER A 142 -11.95 1.18 16.95
N ALA A 143 -11.43 2.30 16.49
CA ALA A 143 -10.28 2.98 17.07
C ALA A 143 -10.57 4.44 17.42
N THR A 144 -9.72 5.00 18.28
CA THR A 144 -9.58 6.45 18.48
C THR A 144 -8.42 6.94 17.61
N THR A 145 -8.55 8.13 17.05
CA THR A 145 -7.51 8.74 16.23
C THR A 145 -6.96 10.00 16.88
N THR A 146 -5.64 10.13 16.88
CA THR A 146 -4.95 11.31 17.42
C THR A 146 -3.85 11.75 16.48
N TRP A 147 -3.82 13.03 16.13
CA TRP A 147 -2.70 13.60 15.41
C TRP A 147 -1.49 13.77 16.31
N THR A 148 -0.31 13.46 15.81
CA THR A 148 0.97 13.82 16.44
C THR A 148 1.88 14.51 15.44
N SER A 149 2.66 15.49 15.90
CA SER A 149 3.72 16.10 15.10
C SER A 149 5.06 15.38 15.27
N ASN A 150 5.16 14.45 16.23
CA ASN A 150 6.40 13.78 16.59
C ASN A 150 6.12 12.41 17.20
N TYR A 151 5.83 11.42 16.38
CA TYR A 151 5.51 10.06 16.84
C TYR A 151 6.75 9.38 17.45
N MET A 152 6.67 9.00 18.73
CA MET A 152 7.73 8.31 19.47
C MET A 152 9.12 9.00 19.35
N ASP A 153 9.12 10.32 19.38
CA ASP A 153 10.34 11.17 19.25
C ASP A 153 11.13 10.99 17.94
N SER A 154 10.48 10.46 16.90
CA SER A 154 11.09 10.26 15.58
C SER A 154 11.18 11.52 14.70
N GLY A 155 10.50 12.61 15.10
CA GLY A 155 10.30 13.79 14.26
C GLY A 155 9.25 13.63 13.15
N VAL A 156 8.57 12.47 13.07
CA VAL A 156 7.59 12.18 12.02
C VAL A 156 6.18 12.50 12.52
N ALA A 157 5.49 13.36 11.76
CA ALA A 157 4.09 13.68 11.98
C ALA A 157 3.16 12.65 11.33
N GLY A 158 1.97 12.44 11.92
CA GLY A 158 0.99 11.52 11.36
C GLY A 158 -0.20 11.25 12.26
N LEU A 159 -0.98 10.25 11.89
CA LEU A 159 -2.17 9.80 12.58
C LEU A 159 -1.86 8.55 13.42
N VAL A 160 -2.06 8.66 14.73
CA VAL A 160 -2.03 7.52 15.66
C VAL A 160 -3.43 6.97 15.76
N ILE A 161 -3.58 5.69 15.51
CA ILE A 161 -4.85 4.94 15.53
C ILE A 161 -4.73 3.91 16.64
N THR A 162 -5.50 4.07 17.72
CA THR A 162 -5.46 3.21 18.90
C THR A 162 -6.78 2.46 19.05
N ASP A 163 -6.73 1.14 19.17
CA ASP A 163 -7.92 0.32 19.38
C ASP A 163 -8.67 0.76 20.65
N LYS A 164 -10.01 0.86 20.56
CA LYS A 164 -10.86 1.31 21.67
C LYS A 164 -10.96 0.29 22.81
N THR A 165 -10.70 -0.97 22.52
CA THR A 165 -10.82 -2.08 23.48
C THR A 165 -9.49 -2.52 24.05
N ASP A 166 -8.39 -2.25 23.33
CA ASP A 166 -7.02 -2.62 23.73
C ASP A 166 -6.04 -1.51 23.29
N ASN A 167 -5.70 -0.63 24.22
CA ASN A 167 -4.83 0.51 23.97
C ASN A 167 -3.36 0.14 23.68
N THR A 168 -2.99 -1.12 23.80
CA THR A 168 -1.66 -1.62 23.37
C THR A 168 -1.61 -1.85 21.87
N LYS A 169 -2.77 -1.96 21.21
CA LYS A 169 -2.88 -2.09 19.75
C LYS A 169 -2.90 -0.70 19.10
N VAL A 170 -1.78 -0.33 18.55
CA VAL A 170 -1.57 0.99 17.94
C VAL A 170 -1.07 0.82 16.51
N LEU A 171 -1.69 1.53 15.59
CA LEU A 171 -1.25 1.69 14.20
C LEU A 171 -0.87 3.16 13.99
N PHE A 172 0.29 3.41 13.42
CA PHE A 172 0.72 4.75 13.04
C PHE A 172 0.73 4.90 11.52
N LEU A 173 0.11 5.96 11.02
CA LEU A 173 0.13 6.34 9.61
C LEU A 173 0.90 7.65 9.46
N PRO A 174 2.15 7.64 8.92
CA PRO A 174 2.90 8.85 8.62
C PRO A 174 2.14 9.81 7.71
N ALA A 175 2.25 11.12 7.96
CA ALA A 175 1.73 12.16 7.08
C ALA A 175 2.67 12.34 5.87
N GLY A 176 2.63 11.38 4.95
CA GLY A 176 3.52 11.30 3.79
C GLY A 176 3.21 12.30 2.67
N GLY A 177 2.14 13.10 2.78
CA GLY A 177 1.71 13.95 1.67
C GLY A 177 1.30 13.15 0.44
N PHE A 178 1.57 13.70 -0.73
CA PHE A 178 1.30 13.08 -2.02
C PHE A 178 2.37 13.43 -3.06
N TYR A 179 2.43 12.65 -4.14
CA TYR A 179 3.34 12.90 -5.24
C TYR A 179 2.55 13.18 -6.53
N GLU A 180 2.79 14.33 -7.14
CA GLU A 180 2.27 14.71 -8.47
C GLU A 180 3.46 15.01 -9.39
N TYR A 181 3.89 16.26 -9.52
CA TYR A 181 5.15 16.66 -10.20
C TYR A 181 6.35 16.70 -9.24
N GLY A 182 6.13 16.39 -7.98
CA GLY A 182 7.05 16.35 -6.86
C GLY A 182 6.29 15.95 -5.61
N ILE A 183 6.97 15.80 -4.49
CA ILE A 183 6.34 15.45 -3.21
C ILE A 183 5.83 16.71 -2.54
N HIS A 184 4.57 16.70 -2.11
CA HIS A 184 3.88 17.82 -1.49
C HIS A 184 3.36 17.46 -0.10
N ASN A 185 3.29 18.45 0.80
CA ASN A 185 2.60 18.38 2.09
C ASN A 185 3.07 17.29 3.06
N VAL A 186 4.31 16.81 2.94
CA VAL A 186 4.91 15.91 3.93
C VAL A 186 4.90 16.54 5.31
N GLY A 187 4.54 15.77 6.32
CA GLY A 187 4.41 16.21 7.71
C GLY A 187 3.15 17.02 8.03
N THR A 188 2.28 17.25 7.05
CA THR A 188 1.03 18.02 7.24
C THR A 188 -0.22 17.29 6.84
N ILE A 189 -0.17 16.48 5.78
CA ILE A 189 -1.32 15.70 5.27
C ILE A 189 -0.86 14.28 5.02
N GLY A 190 -1.71 13.29 5.32
CA GLY A 190 -1.52 11.89 4.93
C GLY A 190 -2.58 11.46 3.94
N TYR A 191 -2.16 10.74 2.90
CA TYR A 191 -3.02 10.07 1.93
C TYR A 191 -2.67 8.60 1.85
N TYR A 192 -3.68 7.72 1.82
CA TYR A 192 -3.51 6.27 1.69
C TYR A 192 -4.57 5.72 0.77
N TRP A 193 -4.16 5.08 -0.33
CA TRP A 193 -5.09 4.49 -1.28
C TRP A 193 -6.00 3.42 -0.65
N TYR A 194 -7.27 3.44 -1.04
CA TYR A 194 -8.16 2.28 -0.96
C TYR A 194 -8.07 1.50 -2.27
N SER A 195 -8.36 0.21 -2.24
CA SER A 195 -8.50 -0.60 -3.46
C SER A 195 -9.77 -0.30 -4.26
N SER A 196 -10.62 0.61 -3.78
CA SER A 196 -11.93 0.92 -4.35
C SER A 196 -11.85 2.14 -5.27
N PRO A 197 -12.26 2.04 -6.55
CA PRO A 197 -12.37 3.17 -7.47
C PRO A 197 -13.66 3.97 -7.24
N THR A 198 -13.66 5.24 -7.61
CA THR A 198 -14.90 6.02 -7.77
C THR A 198 -15.37 5.88 -9.22
N VAL A 199 -16.33 5.00 -9.49
CA VAL A 199 -16.64 4.64 -10.88
C VAL A 199 -17.85 5.34 -11.47
N GLU A 200 -18.86 5.72 -10.66
CA GLU A 200 -20.17 6.12 -11.21
C GLU A 200 -20.18 7.54 -11.81
N ASN A 201 -19.59 8.51 -11.13
CA ASN A 201 -19.63 9.90 -11.59
C ASN A 201 -18.25 10.50 -11.85
N TYR A 202 -17.20 9.88 -11.33
CA TYR A 202 -15.83 10.41 -11.36
C TYR A 202 -14.80 9.32 -11.66
N PRO A 203 -14.80 8.73 -12.86
CA PRO A 203 -13.92 7.60 -13.18
C PRO A 203 -12.42 7.94 -13.15
N ALA A 204 -12.08 9.23 -13.15
CA ALA A 204 -10.71 9.73 -13.01
C ALA A 204 -10.19 9.65 -11.56
N PHE A 205 -11.06 9.35 -10.58
CA PHE A 205 -10.72 9.38 -9.16
C PHE A 205 -10.78 7.98 -8.55
N ALA A 206 -10.12 7.81 -7.41
CA ALA A 206 -10.26 6.64 -6.55
C ALA A 206 -10.40 7.08 -5.09
N TYR A 207 -10.92 6.20 -4.25
CA TYR A 207 -11.03 6.50 -2.84
C TYR A 207 -9.69 6.39 -2.13
N ALA A 208 -9.44 7.28 -1.17
CA ALA A 208 -8.28 7.26 -0.28
C ALA A 208 -8.68 7.74 1.11
N LEU A 209 -8.01 7.24 2.15
CA LEU A 209 -7.97 7.91 3.43
C LEU A 209 -7.16 9.19 3.26
N ASN A 210 -7.74 10.32 3.65
CA ASN A 210 -7.08 11.61 3.69
C ASN A 210 -7.22 12.18 5.09
N PHE A 211 -6.12 12.55 5.73
CA PHE A 211 -6.13 13.14 7.06
C PHE A 211 -5.10 14.26 7.20
N GLN A 212 -5.43 15.21 8.06
CA GLN A 212 -4.54 16.27 8.53
C GLN A 212 -4.82 16.54 10.00
N ASN A 213 -4.04 17.42 10.64
CA ASN A 213 -4.23 17.74 12.05
C ASN A 213 -5.70 18.11 12.37
N GLY A 214 -6.35 17.22 13.12
CA GLY A 214 -7.73 17.39 13.61
C GLY A 214 -8.85 17.00 12.65
N SER A 215 -8.55 16.49 11.45
CA SER A 215 -9.60 16.17 10.46
C SER A 215 -9.26 14.94 9.63
N ILE A 216 -10.28 14.14 9.34
CA ILE A 216 -10.26 13.15 8.26
C ILE A 216 -11.11 13.73 7.13
N LEU A 217 -10.57 13.78 5.92
CA LEU A 217 -11.15 14.49 4.79
C LEU A 217 -11.57 13.51 3.68
N GLU A 218 -12.61 13.89 2.94
CA GLU A 218 -12.96 13.35 1.63
C GLU A 218 -13.19 14.54 0.70
N PRO A 219 -12.83 14.54 -0.57
CA PRO A 219 -13.13 13.55 -1.60
C PRO A 219 -11.91 12.79 -2.14
N GLY A 220 -12.18 11.79 -3.01
CA GLY A 220 -11.16 10.98 -3.65
C GLY A 220 -10.20 11.78 -4.53
N PRO A 221 -8.90 11.50 -4.47
CA PRO A 221 -7.88 12.08 -5.32
C PRO A 221 -7.88 11.48 -6.74
N LYS A 222 -7.17 12.12 -7.65
CA LYS A 222 -6.99 11.63 -9.03
C LYS A 222 -6.13 10.39 -9.03
N ARG A 223 -6.51 9.38 -9.82
CA ARG A 223 -5.84 8.08 -9.84
C ARG A 223 -4.36 8.11 -10.19
N PHE A 224 -3.90 9.11 -10.93
CA PHE A 224 -2.49 9.23 -11.30
C PHE A 224 -1.60 9.75 -10.16
N GLU A 225 -2.15 10.39 -9.14
CA GLU A 225 -1.37 10.90 -8.02
C GLU A 225 -0.74 9.76 -7.23
N GLY A 226 0.49 9.94 -6.76
CA GLY A 226 1.22 8.92 -6.00
C GLY A 226 0.97 9.03 -4.51
N PHE A 227 0.53 7.94 -3.86
CA PHE A 227 0.33 7.86 -2.42
C PHE A 227 1.01 6.63 -1.82
N PRO A 228 1.39 6.69 -0.53
CA PRO A 228 1.78 5.51 0.23
C PRO A 228 0.65 4.48 0.32
N ILE A 229 1.06 3.22 0.50
CA ILE A 229 0.15 2.08 0.67
C ILE A 229 0.35 1.48 2.06
N ARG A 230 -0.74 1.36 2.85
CA ARG A 230 -0.78 0.59 4.08
C ARG A 230 -1.51 -0.73 3.83
N PRO A 231 -0.81 -1.87 3.77
CA PRO A 231 -1.43 -3.16 3.51
C PRO A 231 -2.32 -3.67 4.63
N ILE A 232 -3.27 -4.52 4.22
CA ILE A 232 -4.10 -5.34 5.12
C ILE A 232 -3.94 -6.81 4.73
N LEU A 233 -3.96 -7.71 5.70
CA LEU A 233 -4.00 -9.14 5.45
C LEU A 233 -5.46 -9.57 5.31
N GLY A 234 -5.85 -10.02 4.13
CA GLY A 234 -7.15 -10.62 3.87
C GLY A 234 -7.35 -11.95 4.59
N GLU A 235 -8.57 -12.38 4.71
CA GLU A 235 -8.97 -13.67 5.27
C GLU A 235 -8.62 -14.83 4.35
#